data_37b1f25f16a62b0ceda24346ca8a5078
#
_entry.id   37b1f25f16a62b0ceda24346ca8a5078
#
_cell.length_a   1.000
_cell.length_b   1.000
_cell.length_c   1.000
_cell.angle_alpha   90.00
_cell.angle_beta   90.00
_cell.angle_gamma   90.00
#
_symmetry.space_group_name_H-M   'P 1'
#
loop_
_entity.id
_entity.type
_entity.pdbx_description
1 polymer ?
#
loop_
_entity_poly.entity_id
_entity_poly.type
_entity_poly.pdbx_seq_one_letter_code
_entity_poly.pdbx_strand_id
1 'polypeptide(L)'
;MKWVDIVLKVVLSLILVLPILGTIGVGPPPTRDLYNTDQAFQFIETLQDVRYINIIMSVVHVIALVCLWTRRTALAALLVLPITVNVIGFHLVLDGGLLTPGAILGNVMLLINAYFLWTRRRVYAPLLAQSS
;
A
#
# COMPACT_ATOMS: atom_id res chain seq x y z
N MET A 1 -6.58 -22.70 -5.27
CA MET A 1 -5.97 -21.45 -5.82
C MET A 1 -6.94 -20.28 -5.88
N LYS A 2 -8.15 -20.46 -6.37
CA LYS A 2 -9.15 -19.36 -6.37
C LYS A 2 -9.43 -18.77 -4.97
N TRP A 3 -9.51 -19.60 -3.96
CA TRP A 3 -9.76 -19.17 -2.58
C TRP A 3 -8.61 -18.34 -2.00
N VAL A 4 -7.37 -18.73 -2.29
CA VAL A 4 -6.18 -17.96 -1.87
C VAL A 4 -6.22 -16.56 -2.48
N ASP A 5 -6.48 -16.46 -3.78
CA ASP A 5 -6.60 -15.17 -4.46
C ASP A 5 -7.71 -14.29 -3.83
N ILE A 6 -8.86 -14.87 -3.52
CA ILE A 6 -9.97 -14.13 -2.91
C ILE A 6 -9.60 -13.64 -1.51
N VAL A 7 -9.02 -14.50 -0.68
CA VAL A 7 -8.59 -14.12 0.68
C VAL A 7 -7.56 -12.99 0.61
N LEU A 8 -6.55 -13.13 -0.25
CA LEU A 8 -5.52 -12.10 -0.39
C LEU A 8 -6.08 -10.78 -0.94
N LYS A 9 -7.06 -10.83 -1.84
CA LYS A 9 -7.77 -9.64 -2.32
C LYS A 9 -8.56 -8.95 -1.21
N VAL A 10 -9.24 -9.72 -0.37
CA VAL A 10 -9.97 -9.17 0.78
C VAL A 10 -9.02 -8.51 1.76
N VAL A 11 -7.94 -9.19 2.13
CA VAL A 11 -6.94 -8.63 3.06
C VAL A 11 -6.32 -7.37 2.49
N LEU A 12 -5.89 -7.39 1.24
CA LEU A 12 -5.32 -6.20 0.59
C LEU A 12 -6.34 -5.06 0.52
N SER A 13 -7.60 -5.36 0.21
CA SER A 13 -8.66 -4.35 0.17
C SER A 13 -8.84 -3.65 1.52
N LEU A 14 -8.83 -4.41 2.62
CA LEU A 14 -8.91 -3.84 3.97
C LEU A 14 -7.71 -2.91 4.26
N ILE A 15 -6.50 -3.31 3.87
CA ILE A 15 -5.29 -2.49 4.04
C ILE A 15 -5.40 -1.20 3.21
N LEU A 16 -5.85 -1.27 1.96
CA LEU A 16 -5.95 -0.11 1.07
C LEU A 16 -7.05 0.88 1.50
N VAL A 17 -8.11 0.40 2.14
CA VAL A 17 -9.22 1.27 2.61
C VAL A 17 -8.78 2.14 3.79
N LEU A 18 -7.90 1.66 4.67
CA LEU A 18 -7.51 2.40 5.88
C LEU A 18 -6.96 3.81 5.59
N PRO A 19 -5.98 3.99 4.67
CA PRO A 19 -5.48 5.34 4.34
C PRO A 19 -6.53 6.23 3.68
N ILE A 20 -7.45 5.66 2.91
CA ILE A 20 -8.57 6.41 2.30
C ILE A 20 -9.44 7.01 3.41
N LEU A 21 -9.81 6.21 4.39
CA LEU A 21 -10.61 6.66 5.54
C LEU A 21 -9.89 7.78 6.31
N GLY A 22 -8.61 7.63 6.57
CA GLY A 22 -7.79 8.68 7.20
C GLY A 22 -7.76 9.96 6.40
N THR A 23 -7.68 9.88 5.07
CA THR A 23 -7.62 11.06 4.18
C THR A 23 -8.94 11.85 4.19
N ILE A 24 -10.08 11.17 4.32
CA ILE A 24 -11.40 11.82 4.42
C ILE A 24 -11.80 12.20 5.85
N GLY A 25 -10.89 12.01 6.81
CA GLY A 25 -11.10 12.42 8.20
C GLY A 25 -11.90 11.42 9.05
N VAL A 26 -12.00 10.18 8.62
CA VAL A 26 -12.62 9.11 9.42
C VAL A 26 -11.57 8.48 10.34
N GLY A 27 -11.87 8.46 11.63
CA GLY A 27 -10.96 7.93 12.65
C GLY A 27 -10.16 9.01 13.38
N PRO A 28 -9.43 8.62 14.44
CA PRO A 28 -8.62 9.55 15.22
C PRO A 28 -7.39 10.02 14.43
N PRO A 29 -6.89 11.23 14.66
CA PRO A 29 -5.63 11.68 14.09
C PRO A 29 -4.46 10.83 14.63
N PRO A 30 -3.35 10.73 13.88
CA PRO A 30 -2.17 10.04 14.36
C PRO A 30 -1.60 10.74 15.60
N THR A 31 -1.18 9.94 16.58
CA THR A 31 -0.56 10.42 17.81
C THR A 31 0.87 9.88 17.92
N ARG A 32 1.73 10.59 18.67
CA ARG A 32 3.17 10.26 18.80
C ARG A 32 3.41 8.83 19.29
N ASP A 33 2.58 8.32 20.17
CA ASP A 33 2.69 6.98 20.75
C ASP A 33 2.48 5.82 19.75
N LEU A 34 1.93 6.10 18.58
CA LEU A 34 1.75 5.11 17.50
C LEU A 34 3.06 4.83 16.73
N TYR A 35 4.10 5.63 16.93
CA TYR A 35 5.35 5.55 16.18
C TYR A 35 6.54 5.28 17.09
N ASN A 36 7.56 4.59 16.56
CA ASN A 36 8.73 4.24 17.32
C ASN A 36 9.77 5.38 17.43
N THR A 37 9.69 6.36 16.53
CA THR A 37 10.63 7.50 16.49
C THR A 37 9.89 8.83 16.32
N ASP A 38 10.49 9.91 16.78
CA ASP A 38 9.98 11.27 16.57
C ASP A 38 9.98 11.64 15.09
N GLN A 39 11.01 11.19 14.37
CA GLN A 39 11.15 11.46 12.93
C GLN A 39 10.02 10.81 12.11
N ALA A 40 9.61 9.60 12.47
CA ALA A 40 8.47 8.94 11.84
C ALA A 40 7.16 9.71 12.09
N PHE A 41 6.93 10.12 13.32
CA PHE A 41 5.74 10.92 13.66
C PHE A 41 5.71 12.25 12.92
N GLN A 42 6.81 13.01 12.92
CA GLN A 42 6.93 14.29 12.20
C GLN A 42 6.69 14.13 10.69
N PHE A 43 7.18 13.04 10.10
CA PHE A 43 6.92 12.76 8.69
C PHE A 43 5.42 12.55 8.42
N ILE A 44 4.73 11.80 9.25
CA ILE A 44 3.28 11.56 9.11
C ILE A 44 2.49 12.84 9.36
N GLU A 45 2.85 13.63 10.37
CA GLU A 45 2.23 14.95 10.60
C GLU A 45 2.34 15.84 9.37
N THR A 46 3.54 15.93 8.78
CA THR A 46 3.76 16.71 7.57
C THR A 46 2.88 16.24 6.42
N LEU A 47 2.73 14.92 6.22
CA LEU A 47 1.83 14.37 5.19
C LEU A 47 0.37 14.73 5.46
N GLN A 48 -0.04 14.76 6.72
CA GLN A 48 -1.39 15.17 7.11
C GLN A 48 -1.63 16.67 6.84
N ASP A 49 -0.66 17.50 7.14
CA ASP A 49 -0.77 18.96 6.98
C ASP A 49 -0.82 19.37 5.51
N VAL A 50 0.06 18.82 4.68
CA VAL A 50 0.12 19.16 3.25
C VAL A 50 -0.95 18.47 2.41
N ARG A 51 -1.51 17.38 2.85
CA ARG A 51 -2.63 16.59 2.34
C ARG A 51 -2.54 16.09 0.89
N TYR A 52 -1.89 16.79 -0.03
CA TYR A 52 -1.95 16.43 -1.47
C TYR A 52 -1.40 15.04 -1.75
N ILE A 53 -0.36 14.59 -1.04
CA ILE A 53 0.19 13.24 -1.20
C ILE A 53 -0.83 12.19 -0.74
N ASN A 54 -1.49 12.42 0.38
CA ASN A 54 -2.53 11.54 0.89
C ASN A 54 -3.73 11.45 -0.06
N ILE A 55 -4.08 12.56 -0.71
CA ILE A 55 -5.15 12.58 -1.73
C ILE A 55 -4.74 11.76 -2.95
N ILE A 56 -3.53 11.97 -3.49
CA ILE A 56 -3.02 11.20 -4.64
C ILE A 56 -2.98 9.70 -4.30
N MET A 57 -2.44 9.36 -3.14
CA MET A 57 -2.39 7.97 -2.68
C MET A 57 -3.79 7.36 -2.58
N SER A 58 -4.75 8.08 -2.02
CA SER A 58 -6.14 7.61 -1.88
C SER A 58 -6.80 7.38 -3.24
N VAL A 59 -6.57 8.27 -4.21
CA VAL A 59 -7.05 8.08 -5.59
C VAL A 59 -6.46 6.82 -6.21
N VAL A 60 -5.15 6.60 -6.07
CA VAL A 60 -4.50 5.38 -6.57
C VAL A 60 -5.06 4.13 -5.87
N HIS A 61 -5.30 4.19 -4.56
CA HIS A 61 -5.91 3.08 -3.81
C HIS A 61 -7.34 2.76 -4.30
N VAL A 62 -8.16 3.77 -4.56
CA VAL A 62 -9.52 3.57 -5.10
C VAL A 62 -9.45 2.90 -6.47
N ILE A 63 -8.58 3.37 -7.36
CA ILE A 63 -8.39 2.77 -8.70
C ILE A 63 -7.90 1.32 -8.55
N ALA A 64 -6.94 1.08 -7.66
CA ALA A 64 -6.43 -0.27 -7.41
C ALA A 64 -7.52 -1.21 -6.89
N LEU A 65 -8.38 -0.75 -5.97
CA LEU A 65 -9.53 -1.52 -5.48
C LEU A 65 -10.49 -1.89 -6.61
N VAL A 66 -10.84 -0.95 -7.48
CA VAL A 66 -11.68 -1.23 -8.65
C VAL A 66 -11.02 -2.27 -9.55
N CYS A 67 -9.72 -2.12 -9.84
CA CYS A 67 -8.98 -3.07 -10.66
C CYS A 67 -8.92 -4.47 -10.03
N LEU A 68 -8.76 -4.53 -8.71
CA LEU A 68 -8.64 -5.78 -7.96
C LEU A 68 -9.91 -6.64 -8.10
N TRP A 69 -11.09 -6.00 -8.09
CA TRP A 69 -12.39 -6.69 -8.14
C TRP A 69 -12.99 -6.76 -9.56
N THR A 70 -12.41 -6.08 -10.54
CA THR A 70 -12.84 -6.13 -11.96
C THR A 70 -11.93 -7.00 -12.83
N ARG A 71 -11.29 -8.03 -12.26
CA ARG A 71 -10.38 -8.96 -12.94
C ARG A 71 -9.09 -8.35 -13.49
N ARG A 72 -8.72 -7.15 -13.03
CA ARG A 72 -7.49 -6.44 -13.42
C ARG A 72 -6.44 -6.49 -12.31
N THR A 73 -6.29 -7.63 -11.66
CA THR A 73 -5.38 -7.83 -10.53
C THR A 73 -3.92 -7.46 -10.86
N ALA A 74 -3.48 -7.74 -12.10
CA ALA A 74 -2.14 -7.35 -12.56
C ALA A 74 -1.93 -5.84 -12.51
N LEU A 75 -2.90 -5.07 -13.00
CA LEU A 75 -2.85 -3.61 -12.96
C LEU A 75 -2.93 -3.09 -11.51
N ALA A 76 -3.81 -3.65 -10.69
CA ALA A 76 -3.89 -3.30 -9.27
C ALA A 76 -2.53 -3.48 -8.57
N ALA A 77 -1.86 -4.61 -8.78
CA ALA A 77 -0.55 -4.88 -8.19
C ALA A 77 0.54 -3.89 -8.64
N LEU A 78 0.52 -3.45 -9.89
CA LEU A 78 1.43 -2.40 -10.38
C LEU A 78 1.14 -1.04 -9.76
N LEU A 79 -0.13 -0.66 -9.62
CA LEU A 79 -0.52 0.62 -9.02
C LEU A 79 -0.15 0.70 -7.54
N VAL A 80 -0.26 -0.42 -6.84
CA VAL A 80 0.05 -0.51 -5.41
C VAL A 80 1.56 -0.60 -5.15
N LEU A 81 2.35 -1.08 -6.10
CA LEU A 81 3.78 -1.33 -5.91
C LEU A 81 4.57 -0.10 -5.40
N PRO A 82 4.48 1.10 -5.98
CA PRO A 82 5.20 2.27 -5.47
C PRO A 82 4.80 2.62 -4.03
N ILE A 83 3.54 2.46 -3.71
CA ILE A 83 3.03 2.72 -2.35
C ILE A 83 3.57 1.69 -1.38
N THR A 84 3.57 0.42 -1.75
CA THR A 84 4.16 -0.67 -0.95
C THR A 84 5.63 -0.40 -0.67
N VAL A 85 6.41 -0.01 -1.68
CA VAL A 85 7.83 0.35 -1.52
C VAL A 85 8.01 1.53 -0.55
N ASN A 86 7.16 2.55 -0.64
CA ASN A 86 7.20 3.69 0.27
C ASN A 86 6.84 3.30 1.71
N VAL A 87 5.83 2.46 1.91
CA VAL A 87 5.45 1.96 3.25
C VAL A 87 6.59 1.17 3.88
N ILE A 88 7.21 0.28 3.13
CA ILE A 88 8.38 -0.48 3.60
C ILE A 88 9.56 0.46 3.89
N GLY A 89 9.84 1.41 3.01
CA GLY A 89 10.89 2.43 3.21
C GLY A 89 10.66 3.27 4.46
N PHE A 90 9.43 3.69 4.72
CA PHE A 90 9.05 4.40 5.93
C PHE A 90 9.43 3.62 7.20
N HIS A 91 9.04 2.35 7.29
CA HIS A 91 9.37 1.53 8.43
C HIS A 91 10.86 1.23 8.56
N LEU A 92 11.54 0.95 7.44
CA LEU A 92 12.99 0.66 7.45
C LEU A 92 13.84 1.86 7.87
N VAL A 93 13.49 3.05 7.38
CA VAL A 93 14.36 4.24 7.53
C VAL A 93 13.93 5.10 8.71
N LEU A 94 12.63 5.26 8.94
CA LEU A 94 12.11 6.22 9.89
C LEU A 94 11.53 5.61 11.16
N ASP A 95 10.93 4.43 11.09
CA ASP A 95 10.10 3.90 12.18
C ASP A 95 10.65 2.65 12.87
N GLY A 96 11.96 2.46 12.88
CA GLY A 96 12.61 1.43 13.68
C GLY A 96 12.74 0.05 13.04
N GLY A 97 12.39 -0.10 11.75
CA GLY A 97 12.56 -1.34 10.98
C GLY A 97 11.29 -2.15 10.78
N LEU A 98 11.43 -3.28 10.10
CA LEU A 98 10.29 -4.13 9.70
C LEU A 98 9.81 -5.10 10.80
N LEU A 99 10.54 -5.24 11.88
CA LEU A 99 10.21 -6.16 12.98
C LEU A 99 9.38 -5.50 14.08
N THR A 100 9.00 -4.25 13.93
CA THR A 100 8.14 -3.54 14.85
C THR A 100 6.67 -3.91 14.67
N PRO A 101 5.82 -3.84 15.72
CA PRO A 101 4.39 -4.11 15.58
C PRO A 101 3.70 -3.22 14.54
N GLY A 102 4.11 -1.95 14.41
CA GLY A 102 3.57 -1.01 13.43
C GLY A 102 3.85 -1.41 11.97
N ALA A 103 4.90 -2.18 11.73
CA ALA A 103 5.27 -2.63 10.37
C ALA A 103 4.49 -3.85 9.88
N ILE A 104 3.68 -4.50 10.71
CA ILE A 104 2.99 -5.76 10.35
C ILE A 104 2.12 -5.58 9.10
N LEU A 105 1.30 -4.54 9.06
CA LEU A 105 0.42 -4.28 7.89
C LEU A 105 1.22 -4.00 6.63
N GLY A 106 2.32 -3.25 6.73
CA GLY A 106 3.23 -3.00 5.61
C GLY A 106 3.87 -4.29 5.10
N ASN A 107 4.30 -5.17 5.99
CA ASN A 107 4.89 -6.47 5.64
C ASN A 107 3.86 -7.38 4.95
N VAL A 108 2.63 -7.43 5.46
CA VAL A 108 1.53 -8.19 4.84
C VAL A 108 1.24 -7.64 3.44
N MET A 109 1.16 -6.31 3.30
CA MET A 109 0.97 -5.64 2.02
C MET A 109 2.08 -5.99 1.02
N LEU A 110 3.34 -6.00 1.45
CA LEU A 110 4.48 -6.40 0.63
C LEU A 110 4.34 -7.84 0.13
N LEU A 111 4.03 -8.77 1.01
CA LEU A 111 3.89 -10.19 0.66
C LEU A 111 2.75 -10.43 -0.33
N ILE A 112 1.59 -9.79 -0.11
CA ILE A 112 0.45 -9.91 -1.01
C ILE A 112 0.76 -9.27 -2.36
N ASN A 113 1.38 -8.09 -2.36
CA ASN A 113 1.75 -7.38 -3.58
C ASN A 113 2.76 -8.20 -4.40
N ALA A 114 3.80 -8.73 -3.76
CA ALA A 114 4.77 -9.63 -4.38
C ALA A 114 4.12 -10.90 -4.97
N TYR A 115 3.19 -11.50 -4.24
CA TYR A 115 2.43 -12.66 -4.71
C TYR A 115 1.64 -12.35 -6.00
N PHE A 116 0.91 -11.23 -6.03
CA PHE A 116 0.15 -10.85 -7.21
C PHE A 116 1.04 -10.47 -8.39
N LEU A 117 2.15 -9.78 -8.17
CA LEU A 117 3.14 -9.47 -9.21
C LEU A 117 3.73 -10.75 -9.79
N TRP A 118 4.13 -11.70 -8.95
CA TRP A 118 4.73 -12.95 -9.38
C TRP A 118 3.75 -13.84 -10.14
N THR A 119 2.54 -14.03 -9.62
CA THR A 119 1.54 -14.90 -10.25
C THR A 119 1.03 -14.34 -11.57
N ARG A 120 1.12 -13.02 -11.79
CA ARG A 120 0.69 -12.34 -13.02
C ARG A 120 1.87 -11.86 -13.88
N ARG A 121 3.10 -12.28 -13.61
CA ARG A 121 4.31 -11.81 -14.31
C ARG A 121 4.24 -11.90 -15.83
N ARG A 122 3.52 -12.87 -16.38
CA ARG A 122 3.33 -13.03 -17.83
C ARG A 122 2.54 -11.88 -18.46
N VAL A 123 1.65 -11.26 -17.70
CA VAL A 123 0.85 -10.11 -18.17
C VAL A 123 1.74 -8.88 -18.38
N TYR A 124 2.84 -8.77 -17.62
CA TYR A 124 3.75 -7.64 -17.71
C TYR A 124 4.81 -7.79 -18.81
N ALA A 125 5.01 -8.99 -19.34
CA ALA A 125 6.06 -9.25 -20.34
C ALA A 125 5.99 -8.31 -21.56
N PRO A 126 4.81 -7.99 -22.15
CA PRO A 126 4.72 -7.05 -23.25
C PRO A 126 5.15 -5.62 -22.89
N LEU A 127 5.00 -5.21 -21.63
CA LEU A 127 5.43 -3.88 -21.16
C LEU A 127 6.94 -3.75 -21.04
N LEU A 128 7.64 -4.88 -20.90
CA LEU A 128 9.10 -4.95 -20.78
C LEU A 128 9.76 -5.20 -22.14
N ALA A 129 8.98 -5.50 -23.18
CA ALA A 129 9.49 -5.66 -24.53
C ALA A 129 9.90 -4.30 -25.11
N GLN A 130 11.00 -4.28 -25.90
CA GLN A 130 11.41 -3.07 -26.60
C GLN A 130 10.33 -2.69 -27.62
N SER A 131 9.88 -1.45 -27.59
CA SER A 131 9.09 -0.88 -28.67
C SER A 131 10.02 -0.53 -29.82
N SER A 132 9.79 -1.13 -30.94
CA SER A 132 10.51 -0.79 -32.18
C SER A 132 10.05 0.55 -32.74
#